data_887e545743ac64c17ed5d92f006204f9
#
_entry.id   887e545743ac64c17ed5d92f006204f9
#
_cell.length_a   1.000
_cell.length_b   1.000
_cell.length_c   1.000
_cell.angle_alpha   90.00
_cell.angle_beta   90.00
_cell.angle_gamma   90.00
#
_symmetry.space_group_name_H-M   'P 1'
#
loop_
_entity.id
_entity.type
_entity.pdbx_description
1 polymer ?
#
loop_
_entity_poly.entity_id
_entity_poly.type
_entity_poly.pdbx_seq_one_letter_code
_entity_poly.pdbx_strand_id
1 'polypeptide(L)'
;MNIFQFVKSQITTRQAAEHYGLNVQRNGMTLCPFHDDHTRFYCFGCQVKGDVIDFVSKLFGLSLIQAAQKLAADFGLDPNTPQSAAVVPAQPPVVQQRRLVLECTKALTDYERLLNHWKTAYAPADMNAPWDGRFAQALHELPAIGHVLDLLYSADAKLREDTAKALVNTGALQRIQTNLKHYTEEEQFELEKEENRPAA
;
A
#
# COMPACT_ATOMS: atom_id res chain seq x y z
N MET A 1 20.89 28.29 20.82
CA MET A 1 20.85 27.63 19.51
C MET A 1 19.38 27.50 19.14
N ASN A 2 18.97 27.88 17.93
CA ASN A 2 17.57 27.76 17.52
C ASN A 2 17.26 26.28 17.24
N ILE A 3 16.05 25.81 17.61
CA ILE A 3 15.60 24.41 17.40
C ILE A 3 15.81 23.94 15.96
N PHE A 4 15.62 24.82 15.00
CA PHE A 4 15.83 24.50 13.57
C PHE A 4 17.27 24.14 13.25
N GLN A 5 18.24 24.93 13.75
CA GLN A 5 19.67 24.65 13.53
C GLN A 5 20.10 23.40 14.28
N PHE A 6 19.58 23.21 15.49
CA PHE A 6 19.89 22.04 16.30
C PHE A 6 19.43 20.77 15.62
N VAL A 7 18.17 20.67 15.21
CA VAL A 7 17.61 19.49 14.52
C VAL A 7 18.36 19.20 13.21
N LYS A 8 18.61 20.23 12.38
CA LYS A 8 19.34 20.07 11.11
C LYS A 8 20.77 19.59 11.27
N SER A 9 21.42 19.89 12.40
CA SER A 9 22.79 19.42 12.68
C SER A 9 22.84 17.96 13.14
N GLN A 10 21.74 17.41 13.65
CA GLN A 10 21.68 16.08 14.25
C GLN A 10 21.00 15.04 13.36
N ILE A 11 20.06 15.45 12.51
CA ILE A 11 19.24 14.53 11.73
C ILE A 11 19.37 14.85 10.24
N THR A 12 19.75 13.86 9.47
CA THR A 12 19.73 13.93 8.01
C THR A 12 18.34 13.60 7.48
N THR A 13 17.99 14.08 6.29
CA THR A 13 16.73 13.74 5.64
C THR A 13 16.58 12.24 5.39
N ARG A 14 17.69 11.56 5.10
CA ARG A 14 17.72 10.11 4.94
C ARG A 14 17.28 9.39 6.22
N GLN A 15 17.88 9.77 7.37
CA GLN A 15 17.52 9.18 8.66
C GLN A 15 16.05 9.41 8.98
N ALA A 16 15.52 10.62 8.73
CA ALA A 16 14.11 10.91 8.93
C ALA A 16 13.23 10.06 7.99
N ALA A 17 13.58 9.94 6.71
CA ALA A 17 12.83 9.12 5.76
C ALA A 17 12.77 7.65 6.18
N GLU A 18 13.91 7.05 6.54
CA GLU A 18 14.00 5.67 7.03
C GLU A 18 13.21 5.47 8.34
N HIS A 19 13.33 6.42 9.28
CA HIS A 19 12.60 6.41 10.55
C HIS A 19 11.08 6.42 10.37
N TYR A 20 10.60 7.18 9.38
CA TYR A 20 9.17 7.25 9.05
C TYR A 20 8.71 6.18 8.04
N GLY A 21 9.49 5.13 7.82
CA GLY A 21 9.10 3.95 7.08
C GLY A 21 9.21 4.05 5.56
N LEU A 22 9.95 5.03 5.05
CA LEU A 22 10.28 5.10 3.63
C LEU A 22 11.49 4.22 3.33
N ASN A 23 11.38 3.37 2.31
CA ASN A 23 12.49 2.51 1.87
C ASN A 23 13.49 3.32 1.05
N VAL A 24 14.59 3.74 1.67
CA VAL A 24 15.65 4.49 1.00
C VAL A 24 16.71 3.51 0.49
N GLN A 25 16.91 3.46 -0.82
CA GLN A 25 17.90 2.61 -1.47
C GLN A 25 19.33 3.04 -1.11
N ARG A 26 20.33 2.17 -1.39
CA ARG A 26 21.76 2.46 -1.11
C ARG A 26 22.26 3.75 -1.77
N ASN A 27 21.74 4.07 -2.96
CA ASN A 27 22.05 5.30 -3.71
C ASN A 27 21.33 6.56 -3.18
N GLY A 28 20.59 6.46 -2.07
CA GLY A 28 19.82 7.56 -1.49
C GLY A 28 18.48 7.83 -2.15
N MET A 29 18.07 7.00 -3.10
CA MET A 29 16.78 7.14 -3.78
C MET A 29 15.67 6.46 -3.00
N THR A 30 14.46 7.06 -3.02
CA THR A 30 13.22 6.48 -2.51
C THR A 30 12.06 6.90 -3.39
N LEU A 31 10.94 6.18 -3.31
CA LEU A 31 9.70 6.63 -3.93
C LEU A 31 9.30 7.98 -3.30
N CYS A 32 8.97 8.97 -4.13
CA CYS A 32 8.54 10.25 -3.62
C CYS A 32 7.22 10.09 -2.85
N PRO A 33 7.14 10.45 -1.57
CA PRO A 33 5.91 10.33 -0.80
C PRO A 33 4.84 11.35 -1.20
N PHE A 34 5.18 12.35 -2.03
CA PHE A 34 4.30 13.46 -2.38
C PHE A 34 3.63 13.32 -3.75
N HIS A 35 4.10 12.38 -4.60
CA HIS A 35 3.48 12.00 -5.88
C HIS A 35 4.04 10.67 -6.38
N ASP A 36 3.49 10.10 -7.46
CA ASP A 36 3.78 8.74 -7.95
C ASP A 36 5.07 8.61 -8.78
N ASP A 37 5.97 9.56 -8.75
CA ASP A 37 7.22 9.51 -9.51
C ASP A 37 8.40 8.95 -8.70
N HIS A 38 9.30 8.23 -9.36
CA HIS A 38 10.20 7.24 -8.74
C HIS A 38 11.61 7.75 -8.40
N THR A 39 11.88 9.04 -8.16
CA THR A 39 13.27 9.47 -7.96
C THR A 39 13.47 10.64 -7.01
N ARG A 40 14.37 10.43 -6.02
CA ARG A 40 15.14 11.38 -5.21
C ARG A 40 14.36 12.27 -4.23
N PHE A 41 15.02 12.64 -3.09
CA PHE A 41 14.54 13.69 -2.18
C PHE A 41 14.45 15.08 -2.86
N TYR A 42 15.26 15.32 -3.88
CA TYR A 42 14.92 16.31 -4.90
C TYR A 42 14.02 15.61 -5.92
N CYS A 43 12.73 15.83 -5.82
CA CYS A 43 11.82 15.26 -6.77
C CYS A 43 11.76 16.11 -8.05
N PHE A 44 12.17 15.54 -9.16
CA PHE A 44 12.10 16.23 -10.46
C PHE A 44 10.65 16.38 -10.93
N GLY A 45 9.73 15.50 -10.51
CA GLY A 45 8.34 15.56 -10.92
C GLY A 45 7.57 16.68 -10.22
N CYS A 46 7.54 16.71 -8.86
CA CYS A 46 6.82 17.74 -8.12
C CYS A 46 7.70 18.90 -7.65
N GLN A 47 8.99 18.90 -7.99
CA GLN A 47 9.98 19.92 -7.62
C GLN A 47 10.11 20.19 -6.10
N VAL A 48 9.60 19.29 -5.28
CA VAL A 48 9.74 19.38 -3.82
C VAL A 48 11.21 19.23 -3.47
N LYS A 49 11.75 20.28 -2.86
CA LYS A 49 13.11 20.34 -2.31
C LYS A 49 13.04 20.98 -0.94
N GLY A 50 14.01 20.72 -0.12
CA GLY A 50 14.10 21.31 1.20
C GLY A 50 15.04 20.51 2.10
N ASP A 51 15.11 20.92 3.34
CA ASP A 51 15.85 20.21 4.38
C ASP A 51 14.98 19.17 5.10
N VAL A 52 15.51 18.56 6.16
CA VAL A 52 14.81 17.55 6.95
C VAL A 52 13.52 18.08 7.59
N ILE A 53 13.47 19.36 7.94
CA ILE A 53 12.29 19.96 8.55
C ILE A 53 11.21 20.21 7.51
N ASP A 54 11.58 20.71 6.33
CA ASP A 54 10.66 20.87 5.19
C ASP A 54 10.07 19.50 4.77
N PHE A 55 10.90 18.46 4.80
CA PHE A 55 10.49 17.09 4.49
C PHE A 55 9.41 16.61 5.47
N VAL A 56 9.65 16.73 6.77
CA VAL A 56 8.70 16.27 7.81
C VAL A 56 7.45 17.15 7.85
N SER A 57 7.60 18.47 7.66
CA SER A 57 6.48 19.41 7.53
C SER A 57 5.49 18.95 6.44
N LYS A 58 6.00 18.65 5.25
CA LYS A 58 5.18 18.16 4.12
C LYS A 58 4.64 16.76 4.35
N LEU A 59 5.46 15.87 4.93
CA LEU A 59 5.10 14.47 5.16
C LEU A 59 3.91 14.30 6.11
N PHE A 60 3.83 15.18 7.12
CA PHE A 60 2.79 15.16 8.16
C PHE A 60 1.77 16.31 8.05
N GLY A 61 1.94 17.23 7.11
CA GLY A 61 1.07 18.42 6.98
C GLY A 61 1.22 19.39 8.19
N LEU A 62 2.42 19.50 8.75
CA LEU A 62 2.73 20.31 9.93
C LEU A 62 3.34 21.66 9.55
N SER A 63 3.23 22.66 10.43
CA SER A 63 4.06 23.85 10.32
C SER A 63 5.54 23.51 10.56
N LEU A 64 6.47 24.36 10.07
CA LEU A 64 7.92 24.11 10.21
C LEU A 64 8.34 23.96 11.68
N ILE A 65 7.74 24.75 12.58
CA ILE A 65 8.05 24.66 14.01
C ILE A 65 7.56 23.35 14.64
N GLN A 66 6.35 22.91 14.25
CA GLN A 66 5.81 21.62 14.71
C GLN A 66 6.61 20.45 14.14
N ALA A 67 7.09 20.54 12.90
CA ALA A 67 7.94 19.54 12.29
C ALA A 67 9.30 19.43 13.00
N ALA A 68 9.91 20.57 13.35
CA ALA A 68 11.16 20.59 14.12
C ALA A 68 10.98 20.00 15.52
N GLN A 69 9.89 20.34 16.21
CA GLN A 69 9.55 19.77 17.53
C GLN A 69 9.30 18.27 17.44
N LYS A 70 8.56 17.83 16.42
CA LYS A 70 8.31 16.40 16.17
C LYS A 70 9.61 15.63 15.94
N LEU A 71 10.49 16.15 15.08
CA LEU A 71 11.81 15.53 14.85
C LEU A 71 12.62 15.46 16.15
N ALA A 72 12.66 16.53 16.94
CA ALA A 72 13.36 16.53 18.22
C ALA A 72 12.80 15.46 19.16
N ALA A 73 11.49 15.34 19.26
CA ALA A 73 10.83 14.35 20.10
C ALA A 73 11.06 12.92 19.61
N ASP A 74 10.83 12.65 18.31
CA ASP A 74 10.91 11.31 17.72
C ASP A 74 12.35 10.75 17.73
N PHE A 75 13.35 11.64 17.66
CA PHE A 75 14.77 11.26 17.73
C PHE A 75 15.40 11.45 19.12
N GLY A 76 14.59 11.78 20.13
CA GLY A 76 15.06 11.94 21.50
C GLY A 76 16.08 13.07 21.70
N LEU A 77 16.02 14.12 20.89
CA LEU A 77 16.95 15.25 20.91
C LEU A 77 16.57 16.35 21.90
N ASP A 78 15.37 16.32 22.46
CA ASP A 78 14.92 17.30 23.43
C ASP A 78 15.46 16.94 24.83
N PRO A 79 16.33 17.77 25.41
CA PRO A 79 16.89 17.54 26.76
C PRO A 79 15.84 17.55 27.88
N ASN A 80 14.61 18.03 27.60
CA ASN A 80 13.51 18.08 28.56
C ASN A 80 12.48 16.96 28.35
N THR A 81 12.61 16.10 27.32
CA THR A 81 11.72 14.99 27.17
C THR A 81 12.27 13.77 27.92
N PRO A 82 11.57 13.25 28.94
CA PRO A 82 12.01 12.01 29.58
C PRO A 82 12.11 10.94 28.49
N GLN A 83 13.18 10.14 28.51
CA GLN A 83 13.33 8.97 27.63
C GLN A 83 12.18 8.01 27.90
N SER A 84 11.02 8.35 27.41
CA SER A 84 9.84 7.50 27.40
C SER A 84 10.06 6.44 26.32
N ALA A 85 9.77 5.20 26.69
CA ALA A 85 9.83 4.02 25.85
C ALA A 85 9.57 4.33 24.38
N ALA A 86 10.39 3.78 23.49
CA ALA A 86 10.37 4.02 22.05
C ALA A 86 8.93 4.09 21.52
N VAL A 87 8.41 5.29 21.38
CA VAL A 87 7.12 5.53 20.75
C VAL A 87 7.32 5.12 19.29
N VAL A 88 6.72 4.01 18.90
CA VAL A 88 6.71 3.61 17.49
C VAL A 88 6.15 4.81 16.71
N PRO A 89 6.95 5.43 15.81
CA PRO A 89 6.51 6.62 15.13
C PRO A 89 5.22 6.32 14.37
N ALA A 90 4.19 7.13 14.57
CA ALA A 90 2.99 7.01 13.76
C ALA A 90 3.40 7.20 12.29
N GLN A 91 3.11 6.22 11.44
CA GLN A 91 3.43 6.32 10.02
C GLN A 91 2.76 7.56 9.43
N PRO A 92 3.45 8.31 8.56
CA PRO A 92 2.87 9.49 7.93
C PRO A 92 1.56 9.14 7.20
N PRO A 93 0.53 9.99 7.27
CA PRO A 93 -0.75 9.74 6.61
C PRO A 93 -0.61 9.40 5.12
N VAL A 94 0.28 10.09 4.44
CA VAL A 94 0.60 9.88 3.01
C VAL A 94 1.19 8.47 2.75
N VAL A 95 2.03 7.97 3.64
CA VAL A 95 2.61 6.62 3.53
C VAL A 95 1.55 5.56 3.81
N GLN A 96 0.69 5.79 4.79
CA GLN A 96 -0.44 4.90 5.10
C GLN A 96 -1.42 4.82 3.93
N GLN A 97 -1.77 5.95 3.34
CA GLN A 97 -2.67 6.03 2.18
C GLN A 97 -2.12 5.27 0.97
N ARG A 98 -0.84 5.49 0.65
CA ARG A 98 -0.17 4.73 -0.43
C ARG A 98 -0.16 3.24 -0.18
N ARG A 99 0.20 2.84 1.03
CA ARG A 99 0.20 1.42 1.41
C ARG A 99 -1.18 0.81 1.23
N LEU A 100 -2.23 1.53 1.63
CA LEU A 100 -3.60 1.10 1.46
C LEU A 100 -3.99 0.93 -0.01
N VAL A 101 -3.65 1.89 -0.87
CA VAL A 101 -3.90 1.79 -2.32
C VAL A 101 -3.20 0.57 -2.91
N LEU A 102 -1.91 0.35 -2.58
CA LEU A 102 -1.15 -0.80 -3.03
C LEU A 102 -1.75 -2.14 -2.55
N GLU A 103 -2.18 -2.19 -1.30
CA GLU A 103 -2.83 -3.38 -0.74
C GLU A 103 -4.15 -3.70 -1.45
N CYS A 104 -5.00 -2.70 -1.66
CA CYS A 104 -6.23 -2.84 -2.42
C CYS A 104 -5.96 -3.30 -3.86
N THR A 105 -5.03 -2.64 -4.55
CA THR A 105 -4.69 -2.97 -5.94
C THR A 105 -4.19 -4.41 -6.04
N LYS A 106 -3.30 -4.83 -5.14
CA LYS A 106 -2.79 -6.20 -5.12
C LYS A 106 -3.91 -7.21 -4.91
N ALA A 107 -4.74 -7.02 -3.88
CA ALA A 107 -5.83 -7.95 -3.56
C ALA A 107 -6.83 -8.09 -4.73
N LEU A 108 -7.20 -6.97 -5.37
CA LEU A 108 -8.11 -7.01 -6.51
C LEU A 108 -7.48 -7.65 -7.75
N THR A 109 -6.19 -7.38 -8.01
CA THR A 109 -5.47 -8.01 -9.14
C THR A 109 -5.37 -9.53 -8.95
N ASP A 110 -5.06 -9.99 -7.73
CA ASP A 110 -4.99 -11.42 -7.43
C ASP A 110 -6.38 -12.07 -7.56
N TYR A 111 -7.44 -11.37 -7.13
CA TYR A 111 -8.81 -11.84 -7.29
C TYR A 111 -9.28 -11.85 -8.75
N GLU A 112 -8.94 -10.85 -9.54
CA GLU A 112 -9.21 -10.82 -10.98
C GLU A 112 -8.55 -12.01 -11.70
N ARG A 113 -7.31 -12.36 -11.34
CA ARG A 113 -6.62 -13.54 -11.89
C ARG A 113 -7.36 -14.82 -11.55
N LEU A 114 -7.81 -14.98 -10.31
CA LEU A 114 -8.60 -16.12 -9.88
C LEU A 114 -9.91 -16.24 -10.69
N LEU A 115 -10.65 -15.15 -10.82
CA LEU A 115 -11.90 -15.12 -11.59
C LEU A 115 -11.68 -15.43 -13.08
N ASN A 116 -10.60 -14.93 -13.68
CA ASN A 116 -10.24 -15.25 -15.06
C ASN A 116 -9.85 -16.72 -15.23
N HIS A 117 -9.16 -17.29 -14.25
CA HIS A 117 -8.90 -18.74 -14.21
C HIS A 117 -10.23 -19.53 -14.18
N TRP A 118 -11.15 -19.19 -13.29
CA TRP A 118 -12.45 -19.85 -13.21
C TRP A 118 -13.27 -19.72 -14.47
N LYS A 119 -13.26 -18.54 -15.10
CA LYS A 119 -13.96 -18.31 -16.37
C LYS A 119 -13.46 -19.24 -17.48
N THR A 120 -12.21 -19.66 -17.45
CA THR A 120 -11.63 -20.57 -18.45
C THR A 120 -11.71 -22.03 -18.05
N ALA A 121 -11.34 -22.36 -16.82
CA ALA A 121 -11.25 -23.74 -16.33
C ALA A 121 -12.62 -24.39 -16.13
N TYR A 122 -13.63 -23.61 -15.75
CA TYR A 122 -14.99 -24.10 -15.45
C TYR A 122 -16.02 -23.66 -16.50
N ALA A 123 -15.57 -23.27 -17.69
CA ALA A 123 -16.47 -22.96 -18.80
C ALA A 123 -17.30 -24.19 -19.18
N PRO A 124 -18.62 -24.05 -19.44
CA PRO A 124 -19.45 -25.17 -19.86
C PRO A 124 -18.96 -25.73 -21.19
N ALA A 125 -19.02 -27.06 -21.32
CA ALA A 125 -18.57 -27.76 -22.54
C ALA A 125 -19.40 -27.40 -23.78
N ASP A 126 -20.67 -27.09 -23.57
CA ASP A 126 -21.59 -26.62 -24.62
C ASP A 126 -22.67 -25.68 -24.03
N MET A 127 -23.48 -25.06 -24.89
CA MET A 127 -24.51 -24.08 -24.49
C MET A 127 -25.64 -24.66 -23.61
N ASN A 128 -25.83 -25.99 -23.59
CA ASN A 128 -26.86 -26.65 -22.81
C ASN A 128 -26.33 -27.31 -21.55
N ALA A 129 -25.00 -27.32 -21.35
CA ALA A 129 -24.38 -27.86 -20.15
C ALA A 129 -24.70 -26.97 -18.94
N PRO A 130 -24.92 -27.53 -17.74
CA PRO A 130 -25.12 -26.76 -16.55
C PRO A 130 -23.86 -25.94 -16.25
N TRP A 131 -24.06 -24.71 -15.84
CA TRP A 131 -22.95 -23.80 -15.44
C TRP A 131 -22.39 -24.21 -14.09
N ASP A 132 -21.09 -24.29 -14.00
CA ASP A 132 -20.40 -24.35 -12.70
C ASP A 132 -20.59 -23.03 -11.95
N GLY A 133 -20.77 -23.09 -10.63
CA GLY A 133 -20.98 -21.91 -9.80
C GLY A 133 -19.81 -20.90 -9.89
N ARG A 134 -18.57 -21.39 -10.02
CA ARG A 134 -17.36 -20.58 -10.17
C ARG A 134 -17.34 -19.83 -11.51
N PHE A 135 -17.76 -20.47 -12.58
CA PHE A 135 -17.91 -19.82 -13.88
C PHE A 135 -18.96 -18.71 -13.83
N ALA A 136 -20.13 -18.98 -13.24
CA ALA A 136 -21.19 -18.01 -13.10
C ALA A 136 -20.75 -16.81 -12.24
N GLN A 137 -20.06 -17.06 -11.12
CA GLN A 137 -19.50 -16.02 -10.27
C GLN A 137 -18.47 -15.17 -11.01
N ALA A 138 -17.56 -15.80 -11.76
CA ALA A 138 -16.54 -15.07 -12.54
C ALA A 138 -17.18 -14.13 -13.57
N LEU A 139 -18.21 -14.57 -14.29
CA LEU A 139 -18.92 -13.70 -15.25
C LEU A 139 -19.63 -12.53 -14.57
N HIS A 140 -20.17 -12.76 -13.38
CA HIS A 140 -20.88 -11.73 -12.63
C HIS A 140 -19.95 -10.68 -12.05
N GLU A 141 -18.80 -11.09 -11.48
CA GLU A 141 -17.94 -10.20 -10.69
C GLU A 141 -16.83 -9.50 -11.52
N LEU A 142 -16.31 -10.15 -12.58
CA LEU A 142 -15.22 -9.58 -13.38
C LEU A 142 -15.46 -8.13 -13.86
N PRO A 143 -16.65 -7.76 -14.37
CA PRO A 143 -16.87 -6.37 -14.81
C PRO A 143 -16.74 -5.34 -13.69
N ALA A 144 -17.23 -5.67 -12.50
CA ALA A 144 -17.15 -4.79 -11.34
C ALA A 144 -15.73 -4.68 -10.81
N ILE A 145 -14.99 -5.80 -10.73
CA ILE A 145 -13.58 -5.84 -10.32
C ILE A 145 -12.71 -5.04 -11.30
N GLY A 146 -12.88 -5.24 -12.60
CA GLY A 146 -12.17 -4.49 -13.63
C GLY A 146 -12.40 -2.99 -13.52
N HIS A 147 -13.65 -2.55 -13.34
CA HIS A 147 -13.96 -1.14 -13.14
C HIS A 147 -13.26 -0.54 -11.90
N VAL A 148 -13.26 -1.25 -10.78
CA VAL A 148 -12.60 -0.78 -9.55
C VAL A 148 -11.07 -0.74 -9.74
N LEU A 149 -10.48 -1.69 -10.46
CA LEU A 149 -9.07 -1.67 -10.81
C LEU A 149 -8.72 -0.44 -11.68
N ASP A 150 -9.56 -0.09 -12.67
CA ASP A 150 -9.37 1.12 -13.48
C ASP A 150 -9.33 2.38 -12.62
N LEU A 151 -10.18 2.47 -11.59
CA LEU A 151 -10.16 3.59 -10.64
C LEU A 151 -8.87 3.60 -9.79
N LEU A 152 -8.38 2.44 -9.37
CA LEU A 152 -7.13 2.32 -8.60
C LEU A 152 -5.87 2.57 -9.46
N TYR A 153 -5.94 2.37 -10.77
CA TYR A 153 -4.85 2.71 -11.72
C TYR A 153 -4.98 4.13 -12.31
N SER A 154 -6.01 4.89 -11.93
CA SER A 154 -6.20 6.27 -12.40
C SER A 154 -4.96 7.13 -12.13
N ALA A 155 -4.67 8.10 -13.00
CA ALA A 155 -3.66 9.12 -12.78
C ALA A 155 -4.00 10.06 -11.60
N ASP A 156 -5.29 10.19 -11.26
CA ASP A 156 -5.75 11.01 -10.13
C ASP A 156 -5.51 10.32 -8.79
N ALA A 157 -4.54 10.85 -8.04
CA ALA A 157 -4.18 10.34 -6.72
C ALA A 157 -5.35 10.34 -5.72
N LYS A 158 -6.19 11.38 -5.76
CA LYS A 158 -7.34 11.50 -4.87
C LYS A 158 -8.38 10.42 -5.17
N LEU A 159 -8.65 10.16 -6.44
CA LEU A 159 -9.58 9.12 -6.86
C LEU A 159 -9.12 7.73 -6.41
N ARG A 160 -7.81 7.43 -6.54
CA ARG A 160 -7.23 6.17 -6.03
C ARG A 160 -7.41 6.02 -4.53
N GLU A 161 -7.11 7.09 -3.77
CA GLU A 161 -7.24 7.08 -2.31
C GLU A 161 -8.69 6.91 -1.85
N ASP A 162 -9.61 7.65 -2.46
CA ASP A 162 -11.02 7.59 -2.12
C ASP A 162 -11.61 6.20 -2.45
N THR A 163 -11.19 5.60 -3.58
CA THR A 163 -11.55 4.23 -3.95
C THR A 163 -11.03 3.21 -2.95
N ALA A 164 -9.75 3.30 -2.56
CA ALA A 164 -9.16 2.39 -1.57
C ALA A 164 -9.84 2.51 -0.20
N LYS A 165 -10.15 3.73 0.26
CA LYS A 165 -10.92 3.97 1.49
C LYS A 165 -12.33 3.38 1.41
N ALA A 166 -13.00 3.52 0.27
CA ALA A 166 -14.33 2.94 0.07
C ALA A 166 -14.29 1.41 0.16
N LEU A 167 -13.31 0.76 -0.43
CA LEU A 167 -13.13 -0.71 -0.35
C LEU A 167 -12.98 -1.20 1.10
N VAL A 168 -12.22 -0.46 1.92
CA VAL A 168 -12.06 -0.80 3.34
C VAL A 168 -13.35 -0.53 4.11
N ASN A 169 -13.94 0.65 3.95
CA ASN A 169 -15.12 1.07 4.71
C ASN A 169 -16.35 0.19 4.44
N THR A 170 -16.48 -0.32 3.22
CA THR A 170 -17.56 -1.26 2.84
C THR A 170 -17.26 -2.71 3.22
N GLY A 171 -16.06 -3.01 3.73
CA GLY A 171 -15.59 -4.37 3.99
C GLY A 171 -15.32 -5.21 2.73
N ALA A 172 -15.35 -4.59 1.55
CA ALA A 172 -15.12 -5.29 0.28
C ALA A 172 -13.72 -5.87 0.21
N LEU A 173 -12.70 -5.12 0.62
CA LEU A 173 -11.32 -5.60 0.67
C LEU A 173 -11.18 -6.86 1.54
N GLN A 174 -11.77 -6.85 2.73
CA GLN A 174 -11.70 -7.99 3.65
C GLN A 174 -12.41 -9.22 3.07
N ARG A 175 -13.56 -9.06 2.42
CA ARG A 175 -14.27 -10.16 1.74
C ARG A 175 -13.42 -10.77 0.63
N ILE A 176 -12.80 -9.94 -0.22
CA ILE A 176 -11.91 -10.39 -1.29
C ILE A 176 -10.72 -11.15 -0.72
N GLN A 177 -10.06 -10.62 0.30
CA GLN A 177 -8.91 -11.28 0.95
C GLN A 177 -9.30 -12.61 1.60
N THR A 178 -10.48 -12.70 2.20
CA THR A 178 -11.00 -13.95 2.78
C THR A 178 -11.28 -14.98 1.70
N ASN A 179 -11.94 -14.57 0.61
CA ASN A 179 -12.21 -15.45 -0.51
C ASN A 179 -10.90 -15.97 -1.13
N LEU A 180 -9.93 -15.09 -1.40
CA LEU A 180 -8.62 -15.50 -1.93
C LEU A 180 -7.94 -16.57 -1.07
N LYS A 181 -7.95 -16.41 0.26
CA LYS A 181 -7.37 -17.43 1.17
C LYS A 181 -8.09 -18.77 1.06
N HIS A 182 -9.41 -18.75 1.12
CA HIS A 182 -10.22 -19.95 1.05
C HIS A 182 -9.95 -20.74 -0.25
N TYR A 183 -9.93 -20.06 -1.38
CA TYR A 183 -9.75 -20.73 -2.69
C TYR A 183 -8.31 -21.18 -2.92
N THR A 184 -7.32 -20.45 -2.41
CA THR A 184 -5.91 -20.89 -2.48
C THR A 184 -5.69 -22.17 -1.65
N GLU A 185 -6.34 -22.27 -0.50
CA GLU A 185 -6.27 -23.46 0.34
C GLU A 185 -7.00 -24.68 -0.30
N GLU A 186 -8.14 -24.46 -0.95
CA GLU A 186 -8.85 -25.51 -1.69
C GLU A 186 -8.07 -26.01 -2.89
N GLU A 187 -7.50 -25.11 -3.70
CA GLU A 187 -6.69 -25.50 -4.87
C GLU A 187 -5.42 -26.26 -4.46
N GLN A 188 -4.76 -25.86 -3.38
CA GLN A 188 -3.61 -26.60 -2.83
C GLN A 188 -4.00 -28.01 -2.38
N PHE A 189 -5.13 -28.13 -1.71
CA PHE A 189 -5.63 -29.42 -1.25
C PHE A 189 -6.04 -30.36 -2.40
N GLU A 190 -6.59 -29.83 -3.49
CA GLU A 190 -6.91 -30.61 -4.68
C GLU A 190 -5.64 -31.08 -5.41
N LEU A 191 -4.62 -30.22 -5.53
CA LEU A 191 -3.32 -30.56 -6.12
C LEU A 191 -2.59 -31.65 -5.31
N GLU A 192 -2.58 -31.55 -3.98
CA GLU A 192 -2.00 -32.58 -3.11
C GLU A 192 -2.73 -33.94 -3.23
N LYS A 193 -4.03 -33.92 -3.45
CA LYS A 193 -4.80 -35.15 -3.70
C LYS A 193 -4.49 -35.79 -5.06
N GLU A 194 -4.24 -34.99 -6.09
CA GLU A 194 -3.85 -35.50 -7.40
C GLU A 194 -2.45 -36.10 -7.40
N GLU A 195 -1.49 -35.46 -6.71
CA GLU A 195 -0.12 -36.00 -6.55
C GLU A 195 -0.07 -37.30 -5.74
N ASN A 196 -0.95 -37.46 -4.75
CA ASN A 196 -1.02 -38.65 -3.90
C ASN A 196 -1.94 -39.75 -4.42
N ARG A 197 -2.43 -39.68 -5.66
CA ARG A 197 -3.25 -40.71 -6.26
C ARG A 197 -2.39 -41.92 -6.59
N PRO A 198 -2.65 -43.11 -6.02
CA PRO A 198 -1.88 -44.32 -6.35
C PRO A 198 -2.05 -44.60 -7.83
N ALA A 199 -0.93 -44.84 -8.53
CA ALA A 199 -0.96 -45.30 -9.94
C ALA A 199 -1.76 -46.58 -10.04
N ALA A 200 -2.82 -46.55 -10.84
CA ALA A 200 -3.70 -47.69 -11.08
C ALA A 200 -3.06 -48.71 -12.04
#